data_3d758fbe813725323671a6e1a08864d5
#
_entry.id   3d758fbe813725323671a6e1a08864d5
#
_cell.length_a   1.000
_cell.length_b   1.000
_cell.length_c   1.000
_cell.angle_alpha   90.00
_cell.angle_beta   90.00
_cell.angle_gamma   90.00
#
_symmetry.space_group_name_H-M   'P 1'
#
loop_
_entity.id
_entity.type
_entity.pdbx_description
1 polymer ?
#
loop_
_entity_poly.entity_id
_entity_poly.type
_entity_poly.pdbx_seq_one_letter_code
_entity_poly.pdbx_strand_id
1 'polypeptide(L)'
;MSPLSPLSPTGSTKANLFRNRVPTQLRRCLPLYIACVCIILLVLNIDLFGSMPKPIHLSKRGGRHSKASTRGFPKKIWQSWKVAPFSFEAEQILTARTWTDKNPGYRYEVLTDNNDMEYVEEHYGPDGFDRPDIVEMYRNVNATIIKADLLRYMIMYAEGGVYADIDVEDLRPVSRWIPERYNEADLDLVIGVEIDQPNFKDHPILGKKSMSFCQWTFMSRSGHPVMLKLVENIMAWLSDVAKNQRVPISAVKLDFDEVISGTGPSAFTKAVLDVMSARSRSGPITWDTFHDIDESKVVSNILVRNVESFAAGQGHSDSGNHNSRGALIKHHYHASNWPSRHPRFRHPIFGEVERCNWNIECVIKWDQDIAAFNSLSPEEQKQKVEDHENLQKLQAQQNQQKAEQQKVAEKMAAEQPLMFPPPQQPLQLPPADPATQEELKMV
;
A
#
# COMPACT_ATOMS: atom_id res chain seq x y z
N MET A 1 34.53 -38.61 65.83
CA MET A 1 33.57 -38.07 66.80
C MET A 1 32.24 -37.89 66.12
N SER A 2 31.23 -38.36 66.71
CA SER A 2 29.91 -38.81 66.30
C SER A 2 29.03 -37.90 65.51
N PRO A 3 28.02 -38.45 64.80
CA PRO A 3 27.21 -37.82 63.78
C PRO A 3 25.91 -37.24 64.36
N LEU A 4 25.29 -36.27 63.64
CA LEU A 4 23.92 -35.83 63.90
C LEU A 4 23.03 -36.09 62.72
N SER A 5 21.93 -36.76 63.03
CA SER A 5 20.89 -37.31 62.15
C SER A 5 20.04 -36.27 61.48
N PRO A 6 19.34 -36.60 60.35
CA PRO A 6 18.53 -35.67 59.54
C PRO A 6 17.11 -35.57 60.12
N LEU A 7 16.56 -34.33 60.02
CA LEU A 7 15.16 -34.04 60.31
C LEU A 7 14.31 -34.21 59.04
N SER A 8 13.24 -34.97 59.15
CA SER A 8 12.23 -35.27 58.16
C SER A 8 11.38 -34.01 57.80
N PRO A 9 10.91 -33.84 56.57
CA PRO A 9 9.94 -32.83 56.28
C PRO A 9 8.51 -33.34 56.48
N THR A 10 7.77 -32.60 57.28
CA THR A 10 6.33 -32.82 57.53
C THR A 10 5.50 -32.52 56.31
N GLY A 11 4.58 -33.42 56.04
CA GLY A 11 3.80 -33.53 54.84
C GLY A 11 2.81 -32.36 54.53
N SER A 12 2.67 -32.18 53.28
CA SER A 12 1.66 -31.35 52.67
C SER A 12 0.32 -32.09 52.58
N THR A 13 -0.62 -31.75 53.43
CA THR A 13 -2.01 -32.28 53.48
C THR A 13 -3.00 -31.29 52.85
N LYS A 14 -2.83 -30.92 51.60
CA LYS A 14 -3.85 -30.10 50.89
C LYS A 14 -4.33 -30.63 49.52
N ALA A 15 -3.79 -31.76 49.05
CA ALA A 15 -4.16 -32.29 47.73
C ALA A 15 -5.30 -33.32 47.73
N ASN A 16 -5.81 -33.73 48.90
CA ASN A 16 -6.76 -34.85 48.98
C ASN A 16 -8.23 -34.49 49.24
N LEU A 17 -8.57 -33.21 49.34
CA LEU A 17 -9.95 -32.78 49.66
C LEU A 17 -10.91 -32.74 48.49
N PHE A 18 -10.42 -32.70 47.25
CA PHE A 18 -11.27 -32.69 46.06
C PHE A 18 -11.50 -34.07 45.43
N ARG A 19 -10.75 -35.10 45.86
CA ARG A 19 -10.80 -36.42 45.23
C ARG A 19 -12.02 -37.27 45.59
N ASN A 20 -12.73 -36.94 46.68
CA ASN A 20 -13.80 -37.79 47.21
C ASN A 20 -15.23 -37.30 46.94
N ARG A 21 -15.46 -36.26 46.16
CA ARG A 21 -16.81 -35.73 45.91
C ARG A 21 -17.36 -35.94 44.48
N VAL A 22 -16.59 -36.56 43.58
CA VAL A 22 -17.06 -36.80 42.23
C VAL A 22 -17.35 -38.28 42.02
N PRO A 23 -18.60 -38.65 41.68
CA PRO A 23 -18.96 -40.05 41.44
C PRO A 23 -18.07 -40.67 40.37
N THR A 24 -17.71 -41.95 40.57
CA THR A 24 -16.76 -42.69 39.72
C THR A 24 -17.21 -42.78 38.25
N GLN A 25 -18.52 -42.75 38.01
CA GLN A 25 -19.11 -42.69 36.64
C GLN A 25 -18.80 -41.36 35.94
N LEU A 26 -18.87 -40.23 36.68
CA LEU A 26 -18.58 -38.91 36.12
C LEU A 26 -17.10 -38.78 35.71
N ARG A 27 -16.20 -39.42 36.45
CA ARG A 27 -14.74 -39.43 36.11
C ARG A 27 -14.43 -40.22 34.85
N ARG A 28 -15.19 -41.28 34.55
CA ARG A 28 -15.00 -42.04 33.31
C ARG A 28 -15.57 -41.35 32.10
N CYS A 29 -16.61 -40.56 32.25
CA CYS A 29 -17.27 -39.84 31.12
C CYS A 29 -16.72 -38.42 30.90
N LEU A 30 -15.96 -37.84 31.86
CA LEU A 30 -15.43 -36.47 31.77
C LEU A 30 -14.54 -36.24 30.56
N PRO A 31 -13.58 -37.10 30.17
CA PRO A 31 -12.81 -36.91 28.95
C PRO A 31 -13.66 -37.01 27.69
N LEU A 32 -14.70 -37.85 27.68
CA LEU A 32 -15.64 -37.96 26.57
C LEU A 32 -16.48 -36.69 26.45
N TYR A 33 -16.92 -36.16 27.58
CA TYR A 33 -17.69 -34.88 27.59
C TYR A 33 -16.88 -33.69 27.14
N ILE A 34 -15.61 -33.59 27.57
CA ILE A 34 -14.68 -32.56 27.12
C ILE A 34 -14.45 -32.70 25.60
N ALA A 35 -14.24 -33.91 25.10
CA ALA A 35 -14.08 -34.15 23.67
C ALA A 35 -15.32 -33.74 22.86
N CYS A 36 -16.53 -34.06 23.34
CA CYS A 36 -17.77 -33.64 22.71
C CYS A 36 -17.95 -32.10 22.70
N VAL A 37 -17.64 -31.43 23.82
CA VAL A 37 -17.69 -29.98 23.91
C VAL A 37 -16.67 -29.32 22.95
N CYS A 38 -15.46 -29.86 22.87
CA CYS A 38 -14.44 -29.39 21.92
C CYS A 38 -14.89 -29.59 20.46
N ILE A 39 -15.50 -30.72 20.13
CA ILE A 39 -16.03 -30.98 18.78
C ILE A 39 -17.19 -30.02 18.48
N ILE A 40 -18.11 -29.80 19.42
CA ILE A 40 -19.21 -28.83 19.24
C ILE A 40 -18.67 -27.42 19.04
N LEU A 41 -17.69 -27.00 19.83
CA LEU A 41 -17.05 -25.68 19.67
C LEU A 41 -16.32 -25.58 18.34
N LEU A 42 -15.68 -26.63 17.85
CA LEU A 42 -15.07 -26.69 16.52
C LEU A 42 -16.14 -26.58 15.41
N VAL A 43 -17.25 -27.29 15.55
CA VAL A 43 -18.34 -27.25 14.57
C VAL A 43 -19.04 -25.89 14.57
N LEU A 44 -19.29 -25.28 15.73
CA LEU A 44 -19.90 -23.96 15.85
C LEU A 44 -18.98 -22.82 15.38
N ASN A 45 -17.68 -23.06 15.29
CA ASN A 45 -16.69 -22.11 14.78
C ASN A 45 -16.15 -22.46 13.41
N ILE A 46 -16.79 -23.39 12.70
CA ILE A 46 -16.39 -23.78 11.33
C ILE A 46 -16.42 -22.60 10.37
N ASP A 47 -17.33 -21.66 10.57
CA ASP A 47 -17.44 -20.45 9.76
C ASP A 47 -16.25 -19.49 9.97
N LEU A 48 -15.60 -19.51 11.15
CA LEU A 48 -14.37 -18.77 11.40
C LEU A 48 -13.18 -19.37 10.63
N PHE A 49 -13.16 -20.69 10.39
CA PHE A 49 -12.14 -21.37 9.59
C PHE A 49 -12.43 -21.31 8.09
N GLY A 50 -13.70 -21.13 7.71
CA GLY A 50 -14.11 -20.98 6.31
C GLY A 50 -13.69 -19.66 5.67
N SER A 51 -13.38 -18.63 6.48
CA SER A 51 -12.91 -17.34 6.01
C SER A 51 -11.38 -17.19 6.00
N MET A 52 -10.63 -18.22 6.38
CA MET A 52 -9.17 -18.16 6.21
C MET A 52 -8.82 -18.42 4.74
N PRO A 53 -7.97 -17.58 4.12
CA PRO A 53 -7.44 -17.90 2.81
C PRO A 53 -6.74 -19.26 2.89
N LYS A 54 -7.17 -20.19 2.03
CA LYS A 54 -6.58 -21.53 1.98
C LYS A 54 -5.08 -21.38 1.70
N PRO A 55 -4.20 -22.12 2.41
CA PRO A 55 -2.78 -22.10 2.06
C PRO A 55 -2.62 -22.52 0.60
N ILE A 56 -1.80 -21.78 -0.13
CA ILE A 56 -1.50 -22.03 -1.54
C ILE A 56 -0.84 -23.40 -1.61
N HIS A 57 -1.59 -24.44 -1.97
CA HIS A 57 -1.00 -25.65 -2.51
C HIS A 57 -0.59 -25.29 -3.96
N LEU A 58 0.70 -25.03 -4.16
CA LEU A 58 1.33 -25.04 -5.47
C LEU A 58 1.00 -26.42 -6.11
N SER A 59 -0.06 -26.43 -6.88
CA SER A 59 -0.43 -27.60 -7.68
C SER A 59 0.69 -27.77 -8.70
N LYS A 60 1.44 -28.86 -8.62
CA LYS A 60 2.31 -29.34 -9.71
C LYS A 60 1.46 -29.59 -10.96
N ARG A 61 1.11 -28.52 -11.63
CA ARG A 61 0.50 -28.57 -12.94
C ARG A 61 1.63 -28.49 -13.96
N GLY A 62 2.03 -29.66 -14.43
CA GLY A 62 3.02 -29.82 -15.48
C GLY A 62 2.75 -28.83 -16.63
N GLY A 63 3.81 -28.21 -17.11
CA GLY A 63 3.82 -27.16 -18.10
C GLY A 63 2.98 -27.53 -19.33
N ARG A 64 1.89 -26.82 -19.45
CA ARG A 64 1.20 -26.57 -20.70
C ARG A 64 0.73 -25.12 -20.62
N HIS A 65 1.56 -24.22 -21.17
CA HIS A 65 1.10 -22.89 -21.51
C HIS A 65 -0.12 -23.05 -22.43
N SER A 66 -1.30 -23.15 -21.81
CA SER A 66 -2.55 -23.12 -22.51
C SER A 66 -2.67 -21.73 -23.14
N LYS A 67 -2.58 -21.67 -24.46
CA LYS A 67 -3.14 -20.59 -25.27
C LYS A 67 -4.67 -20.59 -25.12
N ALA A 68 -5.17 -20.45 -23.93
CA ALA A 68 -6.56 -20.10 -23.68
C ALA A 68 -6.61 -18.58 -23.65
N SER A 69 -6.76 -17.96 -24.80
CA SER A 69 -7.33 -16.63 -24.93
C SER A 69 -8.73 -16.65 -24.31
N THR A 70 -8.80 -16.54 -22.98
CA THR A 70 -10.04 -16.17 -22.32
C THR A 70 -10.36 -14.77 -22.79
N ARG A 71 -11.58 -14.55 -23.31
CA ARG A 71 -12.04 -13.25 -23.86
C ARG A 71 -12.15 -12.13 -22.81
N GLY A 72 -11.57 -12.25 -21.62
CA GLY A 72 -11.60 -11.30 -20.54
C GLY A 72 -10.32 -11.30 -19.70
N PHE A 73 -10.25 -10.42 -18.71
CA PHE A 73 -9.16 -10.39 -17.76
C PHE A 73 -9.27 -11.57 -16.77
N PRO A 74 -8.13 -12.18 -16.38
CA PRO A 74 -8.13 -13.20 -15.34
C PRO A 74 -8.70 -12.66 -14.03
N LYS A 75 -9.63 -13.42 -13.42
CA LYS A 75 -10.20 -13.04 -12.12
C LYS A 75 -9.28 -13.40 -10.97
N LYS A 76 -8.14 -12.72 -10.92
CA LYS A 76 -7.11 -12.83 -9.89
C LYS A 76 -6.74 -11.44 -9.40
N ILE A 77 -6.49 -11.32 -8.09
CA ILE A 77 -5.95 -10.14 -7.45
C ILE A 77 -4.63 -10.55 -6.80
N TRP A 78 -3.57 -9.87 -7.15
CA TRP A 78 -2.22 -10.11 -6.71
C TRP A 78 -1.73 -8.97 -5.83
N GLN A 79 -1.16 -9.33 -4.70
CA GLN A 79 -0.35 -8.41 -3.89
C GLN A 79 1.00 -9.06 -3.60
N SER A 80 2.02 -8.25 -3.30
CA SER A 80 3.30 -8.72 -2.79
C SER A 80 3.60 -8.08 -1.44
N TRP A 81 4.11 -8.87 -0.50
CA TRP A 81 4.47 -8.38 0.83
C TRP A 81 5.53 -9.25 1.48
N LYS A 82 6.24 -8.71 2.48
CA LYS A 82 7.29 -9.43 3.24
C LYS A 82 6.81 -10.70 3.94
N VAL A 83 5.53 -10.75 4.35
CA VAL A 83 4.95 -11.86 5.12
C VAL A 83 3.62 -12.33 4.53
N ALA A 84 3.22 -13.56 4.85
CA ALA A 84 1.96 -14.14 4.43
C ALA A 84 0.74 -13.50 5.13
N PRO A 85 -0.48 -13.58 4.55
CA PRO A 85 -1.68 -12.90 5.06
C PRO A 85 -2.03 -13.18 6.52
N PHE A 86 -1.71 -14.35 7.05
CA PHE A 86 -1.93 -14.68 8.47
C PHE A 86 -1.01 -13.92 9.44
N SER A 87 0.04 -13.29 8.93
CA SER A 87 0.99 -12.47 9.68
C SER A 87 0.90 -10.97 9.34
N PHE A 88 -0.17 -10.55 8.68
CA PHE A 88 -0.42 -9.14 8.39
C PHE A 88 -0.70 -8.37 9.68
N GLU A 89 -0.20 -7.16 9.75
CA GLU A 89 -0.58 -6.18 10.76
C GLU A 89 -1.98 -5.61 10.46
N ALA A 90 -2.57 -4.88 11.40
CA ALA A 90 -3.95 -4.41 11.30
C ALA A 90 -4.23 -3.60 10.02
N GLU A 91 -3.29 -2.76 9.60
CA GLU A 91 -3.42 -1.93 8.40
C GLU A 91 -3.48 -2.78 7.12
N GLN A 92 -2.57 -3.77 6.98
CA GLN A 92 -2.59 -4.65 5.81
C GLN A 92 -3.84 -5.54 5.80
N ILE A 93 -4.32 -5.99 6.98
CA ILE A 93 -5.58 -6.74 7.06
C ILE A 93 -6.75 -5.90 6.56
N LEU A 94 -6.83 -4.63 6.97
CA LEU A 94 -7.91 -3.73 6.56
C LEU A 94 -7.90 -3.50 5.04
N THR A 95 -6.74 -3.19 4.46
CA THR A 95 -6.62 -2.97 3.00
C THR A 95 -6.91 -4.25 2.22
N ALA A 96 -6.33 -5.40 2.62
CA ALA A 96 -6.55 -6.69 1.95
C ALA A 96 -8.02 -7.13 1.96
N ARG A 97 -8.74 -6.89 3.07
CA ARG A 97 -10.18 -7.18 3.16
C ARG A 97 -11.00 -6.41 2.15
N THR A 98 -10.64 -5.16 1.85
CA THR A 98 -11.40 -4.38 0.85
C THR A 98 -11.40 -5.05 -0.52
N TRP A 99 -10.30 -5.70 -0.89
CA TRP A 99 -10.17 -6.45 -2.14
C TRP A 99 -11.01 -7.72 -2.13
N THR A 100 -10.95 -8.50 -1.06
CA THR A 100 -11.68 -9.78 -0.97
C THR A 100 -13.19 -9.59 -0.81
N ASP A 101 -13.61 -8.61 -0.01
CA ASP A 101 -15.02 -8.38 0.29
C ASP A 101 -15.76 -7.80 -0.92
N LYS A 102 -15.12 -6.89 -1.69
CA LYS A 102 -15.75 -6.28 -2.86
C LYS A 102 -15.66 -7.12 -4.12
N ASN A 103 -14.73 -8.09 -4.17
CA ASN A 103 -14.49 -8.93 -5.35
C ASN A 103 -14.58 -10.43 -5.02
N PRO A 104 -15.71 -10.94 -4.51
CA PRO A 104 -15.81 -12.33 -4.04
C PRO A 104 -15.63 -13.38 -5.16
N GLY A 105 -15.73 -12.95 -6.44
CA GLY A 105 -15.47 -13.81 -7.59
C GLY A 105 -14.01 -13.86 -8.04
N TYR A 106 -13.11 -13.15 -7.36
CA TYR A 106 -11.68 -13.12 -7.67
C TYR A 106 -10.91 -14.01 -6.71
N ARG A 107 -9.89 -14.68 -7.22
CA ARG A 107 -8.90 -15.37 -6.41
C ARG A 107 -7.89 -14.35 -5.92
N TYR A 108 -7.77 -14.19 -4.61
CA TYR A 108 -6.80 -13.30 -3.97
C TYR A 108 -5.52 -14.08 -3.64
N GLU A 109 -4.38 -13.56 -4.05
CA GLU A 109 -3.07 -14.18 -3.89
C GLU A 109 -2.03 -13.18 -3.42
N VAL A 110 -1.13 -13.62 -2.54
CA VAL A 110 -0.03 -12.82 -2.03
C VAL A 110 1.27 -13.58 -2.24
N LEU A 111 2.22 -12.96 -2.95
CA LEU A 111 3.60 -13.42 -2.98
C LEU A 111 4.40 -12.73 -1.87
N THR A 112 5.28 -13.49 -1.24
CA THR A 112 6.05 -13.07 -0.09
C THR A 112 7.54 -13.26 -0.33
N ASP A 113 8.39 -12.65 0.49
CA ASP A 113 9.85 -12.84 0.46
C ASP A 113 10.28 -14.32 0.63
N ASN A 114 9.36 -15.19 1.06
CA ASN A 114 9.64 -16.62 1.24
C ASN A 114 9.31 -17.48 0.01
N ASN A 115 8.48 -16.99 -0.93
CA ASN A 115 8.04 -17.77 -2.09
C ASN A 115 8.16 -17.03 -3.43
N ASP A 116 8.65 -15.80 -3.42
CA ASP A 116 8.85 -14.98 -4.63
C ASP A 116 9.85 -15.63 -5.59
N MET A 117 10.97 -16.13 -5.06
CA MET A 117 12.01 -16.77 -5.88
C MET A 117 11.52 -18.07 -6.49
N GLU A 118 10.81 -18.92 -5.73
CA GLU A 118 10.21 -20.15 -6.23
C GLU A 118 9.21 -19.86 -7.38
N TYR A 119 8.38 -18.82 -7.20
CA TYR A 119 7.47 -18.35 -8.23
C TYR A 119 8.20 -17.95 -9.52
N VAL A 120 9.30 -17.22 -9.38
CA VAL A 120 10.11 -16.76 -10.52
C VAL A 120 10.77 -17.96 -11.23
N GLU A 121 11.31 -18.92 -10.49
CA GLU A 121 11.91 -20.13 -11.06
C GLU A 121 10.88 -21.00 -11.78
N GLU A 122 9.67 -21.16 -11.22
CA GLU A 122 8.59 -21.93 -11.84
C GLU A 122 8.13 -21.30 -13.16
N HIS A 123 7.91 -19.98 -13.18
CA HIS A 123 7.32 -19.34 -14.36
C HIS A 123 8.35 -18.93 -15.42
N TYR A 124 9.55 -18.56 -15.01
CA TYR A 124 10.60 -18.06 -15.92
C TYR A 124 11.75 -19.01 -16.11
N GLY A 125 11.81 -20.11 -15.37
CA GLY A 125 12.78 -21.18 -15.56
C GLY A 125 12.50 -22.04 -16.82
N PRO A 126 13.24 -23.15 -16.97
CA PRO A 126 13.18 -23.98 -18.17
C PRO A 126 11.81 -24.60 -18.45
N ASP A 127 11.04 -24.90 -17.40
CA ASP A 127 9.70 -25.47 -17.52
C ASP A 127 8.60 -24.40 -17.75
N GLY A 128 8.95 -23.13 -17.67
CA GLY A 128 8.08 -21.97 -17.86
C GLY A 128 8.35 -21.26 -19.19
N PHE A 129 8.67 -19.96 -19.11
CA PHE A 129 8.96 -19.13 -20.30
C PHE A 129 10.36 -19.33 -20.86
N ASP A 130 11.20 -20.15 -20.23
CA ASP A 130 12.60 -20.41 -20.59
C ASP A 130 13.42 -19.12 -20.70
N ARG A 131 13.38 -18.30 -19.64
CA ARG A 131 14.09 -17.03 -19.49
C ARG A 131 15.04 -17.08 -18.27
N PRO A 132 16.12 -17.89 -18.35
CA PRO A 132 17.10 -18.01 -17.27
C PRO A 132 17.78 -16.67 -16.93
N ASP A 133 17.86 -15.75 -17.89
CA ASP A 133 18.35 -14.39 -17.71
C ASP A 133 17.51 -13.58 -16.70
N ILE A 134 16.18 -13.71 -16.76
CA ILE A 134 15.26 -13.08 -15.80
C ILE A 134 15.43 -13.70 -14.41
N VAL A 135 15.49 -15.04 -14.34
CA VAL A 135 15.69 -15.77 -13.07
C VAL A 135 17.01 -15.35 -12.41
N GLU A 136 18.09 -15.29 -13.18
CA GLU A 136 19.41 -14.89 -12.70
C GLU A 136 19.42 -13.44 -12.21
N MET A 137 18.82 -12.51 -12.98
CA MET A 137 18.71 -11.11 -12.58
C MET A 137 17.95 -10.97 -11.26
N TYR A 138 16.76 -11.58 -11.16
CA TYR A 138 15.92 -11.52 -9.96
C TYR A 138 16.64 -12.06 -8.71
N ARG A 139 17.39 -13.16 -8.89
CA ARG A 139 18.20 -13.76 -7.80
C ARG A 139 19.31 -12.82 -7.32
N ASN A 140 19.93 -12.08 -8.23
CA ASN A 140 21.05 -11.20 -7.90
C ASN A 140 20.66 -9.82 -7.40
N VAL A 141 19.41 -9.40 -7.57
CA VAL A 141 18.95 -8.11 -7.03
C VAL A 141 18.72 -8.20 -5.53
N ASN A 142 19.44 -7.38 -4.74
CA ASN A 142 19.29 -7.31 -3.28
C ASN A 142 18.39 -6.17 -2.80
N ALA A 143 18.14 -5.16 -3.63
CA ALA A 143 17.28 -4.04 -3.28
C ALA A 143 15.81 -4.50 -3.30
N THR A 144 15.19 -4.60 -2.12
CA THR A 144 13.82 -5.13 -1.97
C THR A 144 12.81 -4.39 -2.83
N ILE A 145 12.95 -3.06 -2.96
CA ILE A 145 12.04 -2.26 -3.79
C ILE A 145 12.13 -2.63 -5.27
N ILE A 146 13.35 -2.88 -5.78
CA ILE A 146 13.55 -3.31 -7.17
C ILE A 146 12.98 -4.70 -7.39
N LYS A 147 13.15 -5.61 -6.40
CA LYS A 147 12.53 -6.93 -6.44
C LYS A 147 11.02 -6.85 -6.49
N ALA A 148 10.41 -6.01 -5.66
CA ALA A 148 8.97 -5.81 -5.63
C ALA A 148 8.45 -5.26 -6.97
N ASP A 149 9.14 -4.28 -7.56
CA ASP A 149 8.79 -3.73 -8.86
C ASP A 149 8.93 -4.79 -9.98
N LEU A 150 10.03 -5.52 -10.03
CA LEU A 150 10.20 -6.63 -10.99
C LEU A 150 9.10 -7.68 -10.83
N LEU A 151 8.84 -8.10 -9.60
CA LEU A 151 7.88 -9.16 -9.29
C LEU A 151 6.47 -8.81 -9.78
N ARG A 152 5.99 -7.57 -9.55
CA ARG A 152 4.66 -7.15 -10.04
C ARG A 152 4.53 -7.26 -11.55
N TYR A 153 5.55 -6.87 -12.30
CA TYR A 153 5.52 -6.96 -13.76
C TYR A 153 5.63 -8.40 -14.25
N MET A 154 6.43 -9.20 -13.58
CA MET A 154 6.59 -10.62 -13.87
C MET A 154 5.29 -11.40 -13.60
N ILE A 155 4.64 -11.19 -12.46
CA ILE A 155 3.33 -11.77 -12.14
C ILE A 155 2.30 -11.42 -13.22
N MET A 156 2.23 -10.14 -13.57
CA MET A 156 1.25 -9.66 -14.52
C MET A 156 1.52 -10.10 -15.96
N TYR A 157 2.79 -10.37 -16.31
CA TYR A 157 3.12 -11.03 -17.56
C TYR A 157 2.72 -12.51 -17.56
N ALA A 158 3.08 -13.24 -16.51
CA ALA A 158 2.82 -14.67 -16.43
C ALA A 158 1.33 -14.99 -16.33
N GLU A 159 0.63 -14.33 -15.45
CA GLU A 159 -0.71 -14.72 -15.01
C GLU A 159 -1.79 -13.71 -15.39
N GLY A 160 -1.47 -12.41 -15.43
CA GLY A 160 -2.46 -11.35 -15.56
C GLY A 160 -3.39 -11.24 -14.36
N GLY A 161 -4.48 -10.49 -14.51
CA GLY A 161 -5.41 -10.15 -13.45
C GLY A 161 -5.25 -8.72 -12.97
N VAL A 162 -5.45 -8.46 -11.70
CA VAL A 162 -5.26 -7.17 -11.03
C VAL A 162 -4.04 -7.26 -10.13
N TYR A 163 -3.15 -6.30 -10.22
CA TYR A 163 -2.09 -6.07 -9.23
C TYR A 163 -2.45 -4.87 -8.36
N ALA A 164 -2.16 -4.95 -7.08
CA ALA A 164 -2.25 -3.83 -6.15
C ALA A 164 -1.15 -3.94 -5.09
N ASP A 165 -0.48 -2.83 -4.77
CA ASP A 165 0.41 -2.77 -3.62
C ASP A 165 -0.37 -3.03 -2.32
N ILE A 166 0.32 -3.50 -1.27
CA ILE A 166 -0.32 -3.93 -0.02
C ILE A 166 -1.05 -2.80 0.73
N ASP A 167 -0.65 -1.55 0.48
CA ASP A 167 -1.24 -0.34 1.06
C ASP A 167 -2.22 0.37 0.12
N VAL A 168 -2.72 -0.35 -0.87
CA VAL A 168 -3.79 0.09 -1.77
C VAL A 168 -5.12 -0.47 -1.32
N GLU A 169 -6.06 0.41 -1.01
CA GLU A 169 -7.43 0.10 -0.63
C GLU A 169 -8.35 0.09 -1.85
N ASP A 170 -9.13 -0.98 -2.04
CA ASP A 170 -10.19 -1.04 -3.03
C ASP A 170 -11.43 -0.28 -2.52
N LEU A 171 -11.74 0.86 -3.13
CA LEU A 171 -12.93 1.64 -2.79
C LEU A 171 -14.18 1.11 -3.48
N ARG A 172 -14.03 0.57 -4.69
CA ARG A 172 -15.12 0.06 -5.53
C ARG A 172 -14.70 -1.20 -6.28
N PRO A 173 -15.61 -2.17 -6.47
CA PRO A 173 -15.29 -3.44 -7.11
C PRO A 173 -14.55 -3.29 -8.44
N VAL A 174 -13.64 -4.20 -8.75
CA VAL A 174 -12.87 -4.25 -10.02
C VAL A 174 -13.79 -4.20 -11.24
N SER A 175 -15.01 -4.72 -11.13
CA SER A 175 -16.02 -4.62 -12.21
C SER A 175 -16.39 -3.18 -12.60
N ARG A 176 -16.05 -2.19 -11.79
CA ARG A 176 -16.24 -0.76 -12.08
C ARG A 176 -15.03 -0.12 -12.77
N TRP A 177 -13.93 -0.83 -12.92
CA TRP A 177 -12.72 -0.28 -13.53
C TRP A 177 -12.88 -0.03 -15.03
N ILE A 178 -13.72 -0.83 -15.69
CA ILE A 178 -14.08 -0.65 -17.10
C ILE A 178 -15.47 -0.01 -17.16
N PRO A 179 -15.59 1.24 -17.62
CA PRO A 179 -16.90 1.85 -17.86
C PRO A 179 -17.73 1.06 -18.88
N GLU A 180 -19.06 1.01 -18.69
CA GLU A 180 -20.00 0.23 -19.50
C GLU A 180 -19.94 0.55 -21.00
N ARG A 181 -19.46 1.73 -21.38
CA ARG A 181 -19.28 2.12 -22.80
C ARG A 181 -18.15 1.37 -23.52
N TYR A 182 -17.29 0.67 -22.77
CA TYR A 182 -16.19 -0.11 -23.33
C TYR A 182 -16.46 -1.60 -23.20
N ASN A 183 -16.15 -2.35 -24.25
CA ASN A 183 -16.23 -3.82 -24.20
C ASN A 183 -14.92 -4.38 -23.64
N GLU A 184 -14.98 -5.11 -22.53
CA GLU A 184 -13.81 -5.74 -21.89
C GLU A 184 -13.02 -6.64 -22.85
N ALA A 185 -13.72 -7.26 -23.81
CA ALA A 185 -13.07 -8.16 -24.79
C ALA A 185 -12.06 -7.43 -25.70
N ASP A 186 -12.21 -6.13 -25.89
CA ASP A 186 -11.36 -5.30 -26.75
C ASP A 186 -10.19 -4.66 -26.00
N LEU A 187 -10.10 -4.89 -24.69
CA LEU A 187 -9.07 -4.33 -23.83
C LEU A 187 -8.07 -5.39 -23.40
N ASP A 188 -6.80 -5.02 -23.27
CA ASP A 188 -5.74 -5.92 -22.80
C ASP A 188 -4.96 -5.39 -21.61
N LEU A 189 -5.13 -4.08 -21.27
CA LEU A 189 -4.55 -3.44 -20.09
C LEU A 189 -5.47 -2.31 -19.62
N VAL A 190 -5.62 -2.14 -18.30
CA VAL A 190 -6.31 -1.01 -17.66
C VAL A 190 -5.35 -0.36 -16.66
N ILE A 191 -5.09 0.91 -16.84
CA ILE A 191 -4.21 1.74 -16.03
C ILE A 191 -4.88 3.06 -15.68
N GLY A 192 -4.31 3.82 -14.75
CA GLY A 192 -4.74 5.19 -14.41
C GLY A 192 -3.61 6.20 -14.54
N VAL A 193 -3.95 7.44 -14.82
CA VAL A 193 -3.03 8.56 -14.67
C VAL A 193 -2.76 8.77 -13.17
N GLU A 194 -1.50 8.93 -12.80
CA GLU A 194 -1.09 9.23 -11.42
C GLU A 194 -0.75 10.70 -11.27
N ILE A 195 0.22 11.16 -12.06
CA ILE A 195 0.69 12.55 -12.05
C ILE A 195 0.56 13.12 -13.46
N ASP A 196 -0.09 14.28 -13.57
CA ASP A 196 -0.27 15.01 -14.81
C ASP A 196 0.15 16.47 -14.60
N GLN A 197 1.47 16.70 -14.61
CA GLN A 197 2.11 18.00 -14.36
C GLN A 197 3.16 18.32 -15.44
N PRO A 198 2.79 18.38 -16.74
CA PRO A 198 3.73 18.52 -17.84
C PRO A 198 4.51 19.84 -17.81
N ASN A 199 4.04 20.86 -17.08
CA ASN A 199 4.75 22.11 -16.88
C ASN A 199 6.11 21.94 -16.18
N PHE A 200 6.31 20.84 -15.46
CA PHE A 200 7.55 20.52 -14.77
C PHE A 200 8.47 19.58 -15.56
N LYS A 201 8.15 19.22 -16.81
CA LYS A 201 8.91 18.24 -17.61
C LYS A 201 10.40 18.51 -17.69
N ASP A 202 10.78 19.78 -17.73
CA ASP A 202 12.17 20.24 -17.87
C ASP A 202 12.84 20.53 -16.50
N HIS A 203 12.12 20.39 -15.39
CA HIS A 203 12.68 20.58 -14.06
C HIS A 203 13.65 19.43 -13.70
N PRO A 204 14.87 19.72 -13.21
CA PRO A 204 15.93 18.73 -13.03
C PRO A 204 15.54 17.57 -12.09
N ILE A 205 14.74 17.83 -11.07
CA ILE A 205 14.33 16.83 -10.06
C ILE A 205 12.91 16.30 -10.37
N LEU A 206 11.94 17.19 -10.65
CA LEU A 206 10.55 16.80 -10.83
C LEU A 206 10.25 16.25 -12.22
N GLY A 207 11.02 16.64 -13.25
CA GLY A 207 10.69 16.36 -14.64
C GLY A 207 10.50 14.88 -14.98
N LYS A 208 11.35 14.02 -14.45
CA LYS A 208 11.26 12.56 -14.69
C LYS A 208 9.98 11.92 -14.14
N LYS A 209 9.34 12.55 -13.15
CA LYS A 209 8.15 12.05 -12.44
C LYS A 209 6.92 12.94 -12.61
N SER A 210 7.01 13.99 -13.43
CA SER A 210 5.93 14.97 -13.65
C SER A 210 4.75 14.43 -14.45
N MET A 211 4.93 13.31 -15.13
CA MET A 211 3.91 12.64 -15.95
C MET A 211 4.05 11.14 -15.75
N SER A 212 3.06 10.53 -15.11
CA SER A 212 3.13 9.10 -14.81
C SER A 212 1.77 8.41 -14.77
N PHE A 213 1.77 7.13 -15.16
CA PHE A 213 0.69 6.19 -14.88
C PHE A 213 0.94 5.48 -13.56
N CYS A 214 -0.14 5.14 -12.85
CA CYS A 214 -0.11 4.33 -11.65
C CYS A 214 0.51 2.96 -11.94
N GLN A 215 1.66 2.66 -11.33
CA GLN A 215 2.29 1.35 -11.45
C GLN A 215 2.04 0.47 -10.22
N TRP A 216 1.53 1.04 -9.15
CA TRP A 216 1.21 0.39 -7.89
C TRP A 216 -0.17 -0.31 -7.90
N THR A 217 -0.98 -0.08 -8.95
CA THR A 217 -2.19 -0.86 -9.24
C THR A 217 -2.55 -0.75 -10.71
N PHE A 218 -2.92 -1.86 -11.31
CA PHE A 218 -3.39 -1.96 -12.70
C PHE A 218 -3.99 -3.35 -12.98
N MET A 219 -4.70 -3.50 -14.08
CA MET A 219 -5.27 -4.77 -14.52
C MET A 219 -4.73 -5.13 -15.91
N SER A 220 -4.25 -6.35 -16.11
CA SER A 220 -3.61 -6.80 -17.35
C SER A 220 -4.06 -8.20 -17.74
N ARG A 221 -4.09 -8.48 -19.04
CA ARG A 221 -4.09 -9.86 -19.55
C ARG A 221 -2.70 -10.46 -19.41
N SER A 222 -2.61 -11.77 -19.25
CA SER A 222 -1.33 -12.49 -19.30
C SER A 222 -0.67 -12.32 -20.66
N GLY A 223 0.68 -12.29 -20.68
CA GLY A 223 1.47 -12.10 -21.89
C GLY A 223 1.42 -10.69 -22.48
N HIS A 224 0.93 -9.69 -21.73
CA HIS A 224 0.86 -8.32 -22.24
C HIS A 224 2.28 -7.75 -22.47
N PRO A 225 2.58 -7.22 -23.70
CA PRO A 225 3.95 -6.85 -24.09
C PRO A 225 4.56 -5.73 -23.25
N VAL A 226 3.76 -4.85 -22.64
CA VAL A 226 4.25 -3.82 -21.72
C VAL A 226 5.02 -4.44 -20.56
N MET A 227 4.52 -5.54 -20.00
CA MET A 227 5.11 -6.16 -18.82
C MET A 227 6.48 -6.76 -19.12
N LEU A 228 6.60 -7.54 -20.20
CA LEU A 228 7.88 -8.13 -20.59
C LEU A 228 8.89 -7.05 -21.00
N LYS A 229 8.46 -6.08 -21.83
CA LYS A 229 9.31 -4.96 -22.23
C LYS A 229 9.85 -4.20 -21.01
N LEU A 230 9.02 -4.01 -20.00
CA LEU A 230 9.43 -3.31 -18.78
C LEU A 230 10.46 -4.12 -17.98
N VAL A 231 10.24 -5.43 -17.81
CA VAL A 231 11.23 -6.32 -17.18
C VAL A 231 12.58 -6.26 -17.91
N GLU A 232 12.57 -6.36 -19.25
CA GLU A 232 13.78 -6.29 -20.07
C GLU A 232 14.48 -4.93 -19.99
N ASN A 233 13.72 -3.82 -19.99
CA ASN A 233 14.26 -2.48 -19.82
C ASN A 233 14.93 -2.30 -18.45
N ILE A 234 14.30 -2.81 -17.37
CA ILE A 234 14.85 -2.78 -16.02
C ILE A 234 16.14 -3.57 -15.93
N MET A 235 16.18 -4.78 -16.52
CA MET A 235 17.38 -5.62 -16.56
C MET A 235 18.54 -4.91 -17.27
N ALA A 236 18.27 -4.31 -18.42
CA ALA A 236 19.27 -3.56 -19.18
C ALA A 236 19.78 -2.35 -18.36
N TRP A 237 18.85 -1.57 -17.79
CA TRP A 237 19.19 -0.42 -16.97
C TRP A 237 20.03 -0.80 -15.73
N LEU A 238 19.64 -1.85 -14.98
CA LEU A 238 20.42 -2.33 -13.82
C LEU A 238 21.82 -2.80 -14.22
N SER A 239 21.93 -3.45 -15.37
CA SER A 239 23.22 -3.89 -15.90
C SER A 239 24.12 -2.70 -16.24
N ASP A 240 23.57 -1.64 -16.84
CA ASP A 240 24.30 -0.41 -17.13
C ASP A 240 24.71 0.32 -15.84
N VAL A 241 23.83 0.42 -14.85
CA VAL A 241 24.17 1.02 -13.54
C VAL A 241 25.29 0.24 -12.85
N ALA A 242 25.19 -1.10 -12.80
CA ALA A 242 26.21 -1.96 -12.22
C ALA A 242 27.58 -1.77 -12.91
N LYS A 243 27.57 -1.71 -14.24
CA LYS A 243 28.78 -1.46 -15.05
C LYS A 243 29.38 -0.10 -14.77
N ASN A 244 28.56 0.96 -14.69
CA ASN A 244 29.00 2.32 -14.43
C ASN A 244 29.58 2.46 -13.01
N GLN A 245 28.95 1.80 -12.03
CA GLN A 245 29.43 1.76 -10.63
C GLN A 245 30.59 0.76 -10.44
N ARG A 246 30.88 -0.11 -11.44
CA ARG A 246 31.88 -1.20 -11.37
C ARG A 246 31.64 -2.15 -10.20
N VAL A 247 30.39 -2.52 -9.99
CA VAL A 247 29.97 -3.45 -8.94
C VAL A 247 29.05 -4.53 -9.53
N PRO A 248 28.90 -5.70 -8.87
CA PRO A 248 27.89 -6.67 -9.27
C PRO A 248 26.48 -6.11 -9.03
N ILE A 249 25.46 -6.65 -9.70
CA ILE A 249 24.04 -6.27 -9.55
C ILE A 249 23.63 -6.23 -8.07
N SER A 250 24.09 -7.19 -7.26
CA SER A 250 23.78 -7.31 -5.84
C SER A 250 24.32 -6.16 -4.97
N ALA A 251 25.27 -5.38 -5.48
CA ALA A 251 25.92 -4.28 -4.75
C ALA A 251 25.61 -2.90 -5.34
N VAL A 252 24.70 -2.83 -6.31
CA VAL A 252 24.25 -1.56 -6.91
C VAL A 252 23.64 -0.66 -5.85
N LYS A 253 24.02 0.61 -5.85
CA LYS A 253 23.47 1.66 -5.00
C LYS A 253 22.64 2.59 -5.88
N LEU A 254 21.42 2.84 -5.45
CA LEU A 254 20.46 3.67 -6.17
C LEU A 254 19.92 4.75 -5.22
N ASP A 255 19.68 5.93 -5.74
CA ASP A 255 18.88 6.93 -5.05
C ASP A 255 17.38 6.77 -5.36
N PHE A 256 16.57 7.62 -4.73
CA PHE A 256 15.13 7.57 -4.91
C PHE A 256 14.68 7.84 -6.34
N ASP A 257 15.25 8.86 -6.97
CA ASP A 257 14.86 9.26 -8.33
C ASP A 257 15.33 8.26 -9.38
N GLU A 258 16.46 7.59 -9.13
CA GLU A 258 16.92 6.45 -9.94
C GLU A 258 15.94 5.27 -9.87
N VAL A 259 15.39 4.96 -8.69
CA VAL A 259 14.37 3.91 -8.53
C VAL A 259 13.07 4.29 -9.25
N ILE A 260 12.54 5.50 -9.02
CA ILE A 260 11.32 5.99 -9.66
C ILE A 260 11.44 5.96 -11.19
N SER A 261 12.59 6.37 -11.72
CA SER A 261 12.81 6.42 -13.17
C SER A 261 13.25 5.09 -13.79
N GLY A 262 13.89 4.23 -13.02
CA GLY A 262 14.45 2.96 -13.50
C GLY A 262 13.51 1.77 -13.42
N THR A 263 12.69 1.67 -12.35
CA THR A 263 11.77 0.55 -12.12
C THR A 263 10.34 0.98 -11.82
N GLY A 264 10.15 2.21 -11.33
CA GLY A 264 8.89 2.74 -10.84
C GLY A 264 7.99 3.34 -11.92
N PRO A 265 7.14 4.32 -11.55
CA PRO A 265 6.08 4.88 -12.42
C PRO A 265 6.61 5.48 -13.72
N SER A 266 7.79 6.10 -13.72
CA SER A 266 8.35 6.70 -14.95
C SER A 266 8.79 5.63 -15.96
N ALA A 267 9.43 4.54 -15.49
CA ALA A 267 9.77 3.38 -16.32
C ALA A 267 8.52 2.70 -16.89
N PHE A 268 7.50 2.52 -16.04
CA PHE A 268 6.22 1.95 -16.45
C PHE A 268 5.55 2.81 -17.52
N THR A 269 5.45 4.11 -17.30
CA THR A 269 4.85 5.07 -18.24
C THR A 269 5.55 5.02 -19.59
N LYS A 270 6.88 5.03 -19.60
CA LYS A 270 7.67 4.92 -20.83
C LYS A 270 7.35 3.62 -21.58
N ALA A 271 7.33 2.48 -20.90
CA ALA A 271 7.03 1.19 -21.53
C ALA A 271 5.62 1.13 -22.12
N VAL A 272 4.63 1.71 -21.43
CA VAL A 272 3.24 1.84 -21.92
C VAL A 272 3.20 2.67 -23.19
N LEU A 273 3.78 3.88 -23.18
CA LEU A 273 3.79 4.79 -24.33
C LEU A 273 4.54 4.19 -25.52
N ASP A 274 5.65 3.48 -25.29
CA ASP A 274 6.41 2.79 -26.31
C ASP A 274 5.56 1.70 -27.01
N VAL A 275 4.83 0.89 -26.22
CA VAL A 275 3.96 -0.17 -26.77
C VAL A 275 2.74 0.42 -27.49
N MET A 276 2.11 1.46 -26.94
CA MET A 276 1.03 2.17 -27.61
C MET A 276 1.49 2.73 -28.96
N SER A 277 2.67 3.36 -28.97
CA SER A 277 3.26 3.93 -30.18
C SER A 277 3.56 2.86 -31.23
N ALA A 278 4.11 1.73 -30.82
CA ALA A 278 4.40 0.61 -31.73
C ALA A 278 3.13 -0.01 -32.36
N ARG A 279 2.01 0.07 -31.67
CA ARG A 279 0.70 -0.40 -32.18
C ARG A 279 -0.07 0.68 -32.96
N SER A 280 0.33 1.94 -32.82
CA SER A 280 -0.36 3.08 -33.46
C SER A 280 -0.01 3.15 -34.95
N ARG A 281 -1.02 3.41 -35.78
CA ARG A 281 -0.85 3.69 -37.21
C ARG A 281 -0.71 5.17 -37.51
N SER A 282 -1.03 6.03 -36.55
CA SER A 282 -1.07 7.49 -36.70
C SER A 282 0.15 8.22 -36.19
N GLY A 283 1.19 7.49 -35.76
CA GLY A 283 2.42 8.05 -35.26
C GLY A 283 2.64 7.77 -33.75
N PRO A 284 3.72 8.31 -33.18
CA PRO A 284 4.05 8.14 -31.78
C PRO A 284 2.95 8.64 -30.85
N ILE A 285 2.67 7.89 -29.80
CA ILE A 285 1.77 8.31 -28.72
C ILE A 285 2.62 8.99 -27.64
N THR A 286 2.29 10.23 -27.34
CA THR A 286 2.95 11.05 -26.30
C THR A 286 2.00 11.33 -25.14
N TRP A 287 2.53 11.93 -24.07
CA TRP A 287 1.73 12.29 -22.90
C TRP A 287 0.58 13.26 -23.23
N ASP A 288 0.71 14.10 -24.25
CA ASP A 288 -0.35 15.03 -24.70
C ASP A 288 -1.67 14.30 -24.99
N THR A 289 -1.61 13.00 -25.29
CA THR A 289 -2.79 12.16 -25.47
C THR A 289 -3.58 11.97 -24.18
N PHE A 290 -2.93 12.10 -23.03
CA PHE A 290 -3.47 11.79 -21.69
C PHE A 290 -3.46 12.99 -20.74
N HIS A 291 -2.95 14.14 -21.21
CA HIS A 291 -2.99 15.38 -20.45
C HIS A 291 -4.43 15.90 -20.36
N ASP A 292 -4.83 16.31 -19.15
CA ASP A 292 -6.15 16.87 -18.81
C ASP A 292 -7.35 16.01 -19.28
N ILE A 293 -7.23 14.69 -19.19
CA ILE A 293 -8.36 13.82 -19.52
C ILE A 293 -9.42 13.80 -18.41
N ASP A 294 -10.60 14.33 -18.69
CA ASP A 294 -11.76 14.26 -17.78
C ASP A 294 -12.36 12.85 -17.73
N GLU A 295 -12.34 12.15 -18.85
CA GLU A 295 -12.88 10.80 -18.99
C GLU A 295 -11.80 9.78 -19.39
N SER A 296 -12.10 8.51 -19.09
CA SER A 296 -11.23 7.43 -19.55
C SER A 296 -11.13 7.33 -21.07
N LYS A 297 -9.95 6.95 -21.55
CA LYS A 297 -9.61 6.89 -22.98
C LYS A 297 -8.99 5.55 -23.34
N VAL A 298 -9.36 4.99 -24.48
CA VAL A 298 -8.75 3.76 -25.00
C VAL A 298 -7.78 4.11 -26.11
N VAL A 299 -6.54 3.68 -25.99
CA VAL A 299 -5.48 3.82 -26.99
C VAL A 299 -4.80 2.48 -27.16
N SER A 300 -4.75 1.96 -28.38
CA SER A 300 -4.08 0.66 -28.69
C SER A 300 -4.53 -0.51 -27.80
N ASN A 301 -5.82 -0.63 -27.50
CA ASN A 301 -6.45 -1.61 -26.60
C ASN A 301 -6.08 -1.42 -25.11
N ILE A 302 -5.46 -0.34 -24.74
CA ILE A 302 -5.16 0.01 -23.36
C ILE A 302 -6.16 1.09 -22.90
N LEU A 303 -6.91 0.78 -21.84
CA LEU A 303 -7.82 1.73 -21.18
C LEU A 303 -7.04 2.54 -20.16
N VAL A 304 -6.96 3.85 -20.39
CA VAL A 304 -6.39 4.81 -19.46
C VAL A 304 -7.52 5.52 -18.71
N ARG A 305 -7.52 5.40 -17.40
CA ARG A 305 -8.43 6.10 -16.50
C ARG A 305 -7.85 7.48 -16.16
N ASN A 306 -8.73 8.45 -15.90
CA ASN A 306 -8.30 9.76 -15.42
C ASN A 306 -7.68 9.69 -14.00
N VAL A 307 -7.03 10.77 -13.58
CA VAL A 307 -6.34 10.85 -12.27
C VAL A 307 -7.27 10.50 -11.12
N GLU A 308 -8.49 11.05 -11.09
CA GLU A 308 -9.46 10.80 -10.01
C GLU A 308 -9.77 9.30 -9.79
N SER A 309 -9.68 8.49 -10.84
CA SER A 309 -10.06 7.09 -10.74
C SER A 309 -9.11 6.26 -9.88
N PHE A 310 -7.79 6.44 -10.05
CA PHE A 310 -6.79 5.64 -9.34
C PHE A 310 -5.97 6.47 -8.35
N ALA A 311 -5.77 7.76 -8.60
CA ALA A 311 -4.95 8.65 -7.81
C ALA A 311 -5.75 9.75 -7.10
N ALA A 312 -7.00 9.47 -6.72
CA ALA A 312 -7.85 10.43 -6.02
C ALA A 312 -7.20 10.95 -4.73
N GLY A 313 -7.46 12.22 -4.41
CA GLY A 313 -7.11 12.84 -3.14
C GLY A 313 -5.64 13.16 -2.94
N GLN A 314 -4.81 13.15 -3.98
CA GLN A 314 -3.38 13.50 -3.89
C GLN A 314 -3.13 15.01 -3.76
N GLY A 315 -4.13 15.85 -4.02
CA GLY A 315 -4.05 17.31 -3.91
C GLY A 315 -3.34 18.01 -5.07
N HIS A 316 -3.05 17.27 -6.15
CA HIS A 316 -2.51 17.80 -7.42
C HIS A 316 -3.22 17.15 -8.61
N SER A 317 -2.96 17.62 -9.83
CA SER A 317 -3.42 17.04 -11.10
C SER A 317 -4.95 16.83 -11.13
N ASP A 318 -5.71 17.72 -10.50
CA ASP A 318 -7.18 17.65 -10.37
C ASP A 318 -7.69 16.30 -9.83
N SER A 319 -6.92 15.69 -8.92
CA SER A 319 -7.15 14.35 -8.40
C SER A 319 -8.44 14.18 -7.57
N GLY A 320 -9.23 15.24 -7.33
CA GLY A 320 -10.49 15.16 -6.60
C GLY A 320 -10.33 14.70 -5.16
N ASN A 321 -11.20 13.79 -4.72
CA ASN A 321 -11.12 13.19 -3.40
C ASN A 321 -11.64 11.74 -3.39
N HIS A 322 -11.31 10.99 -2.33
CA HIS A 322 -11.66 9.56 -2.21
C HIS A 322 -13.17 9.29 -2.07
N ASN A 323 -13.99 10.29 -1.78
CA ASN A 323 -15.45 10.13 -1.64
C ASN A 323 -16.19 10.32 -2.98
N SER A 324 -15.48 10.73 -4.02
CA SER A 324 -16.07 10.94 -5.32
C SER A 324 -16.56 9.62 -5.94
N ARG A 325 -17.50 9.73 -6.89
CA ARG A 325 -17.98 8.56 -7.64
C ARG A 325 -16.92 7.99 -8.58
N GLY A 326 -15.99 8.82 -9.02
CA GLY A 326 -14.89 8.46 -9.92
C GLY A 326 -13.79 7.68 -9.23
N ALA A 327 -13.57 7.89 -7.92
CA ALA A 327 -12.54 7.23 -7.15
C ALA A 327 -12.80 5.72 -7.01
N LEU A 328 -11.90 4.91 -7.53
CA LEU A 328 -11.99 3.45 -7.52
C LEU A 328 -11.14 2.83 -6.44
N ILE A 329 -10.01 3.43 -6.13
CA ILE A 329 -9.02 2.96 -5.18
C ILE A 329 -8.41 4.13 -4.41
N LYS A 330 -7.77 3.81 -3.27
CA LYS A 330 -7.02 4.76 -2.46
C LYS A 330 -5.66 4.17 -2.12
N HIS A 331 -4.60 4.91 -2.41
CA HIS A 331 -3.25 4.58 -2.01
C HIS A 331 -2.91 5.29 -0.70
N HIS A 332 -2.41 4.54 0.29
CA HIS A 332 -2.08 5.08 1.62
C HIS A 332 -0.63 5.54 1.74
N TYR A 333 0.27 5.17 0.80
CA TYR A 333 1.68 5.59 0.72
C TYR A 333 2.50 5.32 1.98
N HIS A 334 2.21 4.24 2.73
CA HIS A 334 2.91 3.96 3.98
C HIS A 334 3.68 2.62 4.02
N ALA A 335 3.49 1.76 3.02
CA ALA A 335 4.10 0.44 3.04
C ALA A 335 5.60 0.42 2.71
N SER A 336 6.13 1.47 2.09
CA SER A 336 7.52 1.49 1.64
C SER A 336 8.48 1.95 2.74
N ASN A 337 9.46 1.11 3.10
CA ASN A 337 10.58 1.49 3.96
C ASN A 337 11.62 2.34 3.20
N TRP A 338 11.19 3.46 2.66
CA TRP A 338 11.96 4.32 1.79
C TRP A 338 13.26 4.91 2.40
N PRO A 339 13.34 5.29 3.69
CA PRO A 339 14.36 6.25 4.12
C PRO A 339 15.78 5.72 4.22
N SER A 340 16.01 4.40 4.37
CA SER A 340 17.33 3.93 4.78
C SER A 340 18.26 3.51 3.65
N ARG A 341 17.74 3.20 2.44
CA ARG A 341 18.53 2.68 1.31
C ARG A 341 18.44 3.52 0.04
N HIS A 342 17.41 4.37 -0.07
CA HIS A 342 17.13 5.19 -1.24
C HIS A 342 16.97 6.65 -0.81
N PRO A 343 18.08 7.40 -0.57
CA PRO A 343 18.03 8.79 -0.15
C PRO A 343 17.34 9.63 -1.23
N ARG A 344 16.44 10.51 -0.79
CA ARG A 344 15.89 11.56 -1.65
C ARG A 344 16.85 12.73 -1.72
N PHE A 345 16.76 13.50 -2.80
CA PHE A 345 17.40 14.81 -2.81
C PHE A 345 16.84 15.67 -1.67
N ARG A 346 17.70 15.99 -0.72
CA ARG A 346 17.32 16.78 0.45
C ARG A 346 18.33 17.89 0.70
N HIS A 347 17.93 19.11 0.41
CA HIS A 347 18.75 20.25 0.76
C HIS A 347 18.74 20.49 2.28
N PRO A 348 19.88 20.76 2.95
CA PRO A 348 19.96 20.84 4.41
C PRO A 348 19.07 21.95 5.01
N ILE A 349 18.82 23.05 4.26
CA ILE A 349 17.98 24.16 4.71
C ILE A 349 16.57 24.08 4.12
N PHE A 350 16.46 23.86 2.80
CA PHE A 350 15.18 23.98 2.08
C PHE A 350 14.43 22.64 1.93
N GLY A 351 15.07 21.53 2.28
CA GLY A 351 14.45 20.20 2.18
C GLY A 351 14.21 19.75 0.75
N GLU A 352 13.21 18.92 0.55
CA GLU A 352 12.85 18.33 -0.74
C GLU A 352 11.86 19.24 -1.49
N VAL A 353 12.07 19.40 -2.81
CA VAL A 353 11.16 20.16 -3.68
C VAL A 353 9.76 19.55 -3.78
N GLU A 354 9.63 18.25 -3.57
CA GLU A 354 8.35 17.51 -3.54
C GLU A 354 7.37 18.03 -2.49
N ARG A 355 7.87 18.72 -1.45
CA ARG A 355 7.01 19.39 -0.45
C ARG A 355 6.16 20.50 -1.03
N CYS A 356 6.55 21.02 -2.19
CA CYS A 356 5.76 21.97 -2.94
C CYS A 356 4.48 21.37 -3.54
N ASN A 357 4.35 20.04 -3.58
CA ASN A 357 3.20 19.34 -4.11
C ASN A 357 2.74 19.89 -5.46
N TRP A 358 3.68 20.06 -6.39
CA TRP A 358 3.45 20.57 -7.74
C TRP A 358 2.94 22.02 -7.82
N ASN A 359 2.97 22.80 -6.73
CA ASN A 359 2.64 24.21 -6.75
C ASN A 359 3.78 25.00 -7.42
N ILE A 360 3.48 25.64 -8.55
CA ILE A 360 4.49 26.30 -9.40
C ILE A 360 5.22 27.46 -8.67
N GLU A 361 4.50 28.24 -7.89
CA GLU A 361 5.10 29.38 -7.15
C GLU A 361 6.06 28.87 -6.07
N CYS A 362 5.68 27.81 -5.36
CA CYS A 362 6.52 27.16 -4.37
C CYS A 362 7.79 26.57 -5.01
N VAL A 363 7.68 25.88 -6.15
CA VAL A 363 8.84 25.30 -6.85
C VAL A 363 9.79 26.40 -7.34
N ILE A 364 9.26 27.46 -7.97
CA ILE A 364 10.07 28.60 -8.43
C ILE A 364 10.82 29.22 -7.24
N LYS A 365 10.13 29.42 -6.10
CA LYS A 365 10.79 29.94 -4.90
C LYS A 365 11.88 28.99 -4.40
N TRP A 366 11.63 27.70 -4.37
CA TRP A 366 12.62 26.70 -3.96
C TRP A 366 13.85 26.76 -4.87
N ASP A 367 13.69 26.82 -6.19
CA ASP A 367 14.77 26.95 -7.17
C ASP A 367 15.59 28.22 -6.95
N GLN A 368 14.93 29.36 -6.69
CA GLN A 368 15.57 30.62 -6.39
C GLN A 368 16.39 30.56 -5.09
N ASP A 369 15.82 29.96 -4.04
CA ASP A 369 16.48 29.79 -2.74
C ASP A 369 17.72 28.89 -2.87
N ILE A 370 17.65 27.79 -3.63
CA ILE A 370 18.79 26.92 -3.95
C ILE A 370 19.86 27.67 -4.74
N ALA A 371 19.48 28.40 -5.78
CA ALA A 371 20.41 29.17 -6.60
C ALA A 371 21.14 30.25 -5.76
N ALA A 372 20.40 30.96 -4.92
CA ALA A 372 20.96 31.94 -3.99
C ALA A 372 21.92 31.30 -3.00
N PHE A 373 21.60 30.14 -2.43
CA PHE A 373 22.49 29.40 -1.52
C PHE A 373 23.77 28.96 -2.25
N ASN A 374 23.64 28.41 -3.46
CA ASN A 374 24.80 27.93 -4.24
C ASN A 374 25.73 29.05 -4.72
N SER A 375 25.27 30.31 -4.73
CA SER A 375 26.09 31.47 -5.06
C SER A 375 26.98 31.97 -3.90
N LEU A 376 26.76 31.48 -2.68
CA LEU A 376 27.54 31.83 -1.51
C LEU A 376 28.89 31.11 -1.50
N SER A 377 29.85 31.67 -0.78
CA SER A 377 31.12 30.98 -0.49
C SER A 377 30.90 29.74 0.39
N PRO A 378 31.80 28.74 0.32
CA PRO A 378 31.70 27.54 1.16
C PRO A 378 31.54 27.82 2.65
N GLU A 379 32.22 28.86 3.15
CA GLU A 379 32.15 29.29 4.54
C GLU A 379 30.78 29.85 4.90
N GLU A 380 30.21 30.69 4.04
CA GLU A 380 28.85 31.24 4.22
C GLU A 380 27.77 30.16 4.13
N GLN A 381 27.93 29.21 3.21
CA GLN A 381 27.03 28.05 3.13
C GLN A 381 27.02 27.23 4.41
N LYS A 382 28.23 26.94 4.94
CA LYS A 382 28.39 26.21 6.21
C LYS A 382 27.73 26.95 7.37
N GLN A 383 28.00 28.28 7.49
CA GLN A 383 27.39 29.08 8.53
C GLN A 383 25.86 29.07 8.47
N LYS A 384 25.28 29.22 7.28
CA LYS A 384 23.81 29.15 7.09
C LYS A 384 23.22 27.81 7.50
N VAL A 385 23.92 26.71 7.22
CA VAL A 385 23.47 25.37 7.64
C VAL A 385 23.50 25.25 9.16
N GLU A 386 24.59 25.68 9.80
CA GLU A 386 24.71 25.67 11.25
C GLU A 386 23.65 26.54 11.95
N ASP A 387 23.39 27.73 11.42
CA ASP A 387 22.33 28.62 11.91
C ASP A 387 20.96 28.00 11.80
N HIS A 388 20.68 27.35 10.68
CA HIS A 388 19.42 26.64 10.44
C HIS A 388 19.23 25.46 11.41
N GLU A 389 20.26 24.67 11.62
CA GLU A 389 20.23 23.55 12.59
C GLU A 389 19.99 24.03 14.01
N ASN A 390 20.65 25.13 14.39
CA ASN A 390 20.48 25.73 15.72
C ASN A 390 19.04 26.25 15.90
N LEU A 391 18.49 26.90 14.88
CA LEU A 391 17.09 27.34 14.90
C LEU A 391 16.11 26.16 15.02
N GLN A 392 16.34 25.07 14.29
CA GLN A 392 15.52 23.87 14.41
C GLN A 392 15.59 23.24 15.81
N LYS A 393 16.79 23.18 16.43
CA LYS A 393 16.96 22.68 17.80
C LYS A 393 16.15 23.52 18.79
N LEU A 394 16.25 24.87 18.65
CA LEU A 394 15.50 25.80 19.52
C LEU A 394 13.99 25.63 19.37
N GLN A 395 13.48 25.50 18.11
CA GLN A 395 12.06 25.26 17.85
C GLN A 395 11.59 23.91 18.41
N ALA A 396 12.40 22.85 18.27
CA ALA A 396 12.09 21.55 18.84
C ALA A 396 11.97 21.60 20.36
N GLN A 397 12.87 22.30 21.05
CA GLN A 397 12.83 22.52 22.50
C GLN A 397 11.54 23.28 22.91
N GLN A 398 11.21 24.36 22.20
CA GLN A 398 9.98 25.11 22.46
C GLN A 398 8.72 24.27 22.27
N ASN A 399 8.68 23.43 21.22
CA ASN A 399 7.55 22.54 20.97
C ASN A 399 7.42 21.46 22.05
N GLN A 400 8.54 20.91 22.53
CA GLN A 400 8.54 19.97 23.66
C GLN A 400 8.01 20.64 24.94
N GLN A 401 8.47 21.84 25.26
CA GLN A 401 7.97 22.58 26.41
C GLN A 401 6.46 22.89 26.32
N LYS A 402 5.97 23.27 25.13
CA LYS A 402 4.54 23.48 24.92
C LYS A 402 3.73 22.18 25.09
N ALA A 403 4.25 21.05 24.54
CA ALA A 403 3.59 19.75 24.69
C ALA A 403 3.56 19.27 26.16
N GLU A 404 4.64 19.52 26.92
CA GLU A 404 4.66 19.23 28.37
C GLU A 404 3.66 20.12 29.15
N GLN A 405 3.63 21.42 28.86
CA GLN A 405 2.67 22.34 29.45
C GLN A 405 1.22 21.93 29.16
N GLN A 406 0.95 21.50 27.91
CA GLN A 406 -0.37 21.02 27.51
C GLN A 406 -0.77 19.74 28.25
N LYS A 407 0.15 18.77 28.38
CA LYS A 407 -0.10 17.56 29.19
C LYS A 407 -0.36 17.87 30.66
N VAL A 408 0.36 18.84 31.24
CA VAL A 408 0.13 19.29 32.62
C VAL A 408 -1.23 19.96 32.74
N ALA A 409 -1.62 20.82 31.81
CA ALA A 409 -2.92 21.49 31.79
C ALA A 409 -4.07 20.49 31.64
N GLU A 410 -3.93 19.50 30.74
CA GLU A 410 -4.91 18.40 30.56
C GLU A 410 -5.05 17.55 31.84
N LYS A 411 -3.93 17.24 32.51
CA LYS A 411 -3.95 16.52 33.78
C LYS A 411 -4.64 17.34 34.89
N MET A 412 -4.34 18.63 35.00
CA MET A 412 -5.00 19.51 35.95
C MET A 412 -6.49 19.69 35.67
N ALA A 413 -6.89 19.73 34.40
CA ALA A 413 -8.29 19.78 34.00
C ALA A 413 -9.05 18.47 34.34
N ALA A 414 -8.37 17.32 34.18
CA ALA A 414 -8.93 16.01 34.52
C ALA A 414 -9.04 15.78 36.05
N GLU A 415 -8.23 16.46 36.86
CA GLU A 415 -8.26 16.40 38.34
C GLU A 415 -9.22 17.42 38.96
N GLN A 416 -9.81 18.32 38.19
CA GLN A 416 -10.88 19.21 38.71
C GLN A 416 -12.16 18.39 38.92
N PRO A 417 -12.74 18.40 40.15
CA PRO A 417 -14.03 17.73 40.39
C PRO A 417 -15.10 18.39 39.52
N LEU A 418 -15.88 17.57 38.83
CA LEU A 418 -17.08 17.99 38.10
C LEU A 418 -17.98 18.79 39.02
N MET A 419 -17.86 20.10 39.02
CA MET A 419 -18.86 20.97 39.63
C MET A 419 -20.12 20.83 38.80
N PHE A 420 -21.03 20.01 39.27
CA PHE A 420 -22.40 20.00 38.72
C PHE A 420 -22.96 21.43 38.78
N PRO A 421 -23.52 21.94 37.71
CA PRO A 421 -24.22 23.21 37.78
C PRO A 421 -25.32 23.11 38.86
N PRO A 422 -25.57 24.15 39.67
CA PRO A 422 -26.62 24.12 40.64
C PRO A 422 -27.95 23.77 39.96
N PRO A 423 -28.84 23.01 40.63
CA PRO A 423 -30.09 22.58 40.04
C PRO A 423 -30.85 23.83 39.56
N GLN A 424 -31.15 23.84 38.27
CA GLN A 424 -31.96 24.90 37.67
C GLN A 424 -33.32 24.91 38.40
N GLN A 425 -33.70 26.05 38.94
CA GLN A 425 -35.04 26.25 39.47
C GLN A 425 -36.06 25.88 38.38
N PRO A 426 -37.17 25.19 38.75
CA PRO A 426 -38.19 24.85 37.78
C PRO A 426 -38.72 26.13 37.13
N LEU A 427 -38.66 26.17 35.80
CA LEU A 427 -39.28 27.24 35.01
C LEU A 427 -40.74 27.36 35.44
N GLN A 428 -41.10 28.45 36.09
CA GLN A 428 -42.48 28.84 36.26
C GLN A 428 -43.01 29.20 34.86
N LEU A 429 -43.85 28.34 34.33
CA LEU A 429 -44.63 28.64 33.12
C LEU A 429 -45.54 29.86 33.43
N PRO A 430 -45.58 30.87 32.59
CA PRO A 430 -46.56 31.96 32.73
C PRO A 430 -47.96 31.38 32.66
N PRO A 431 -48.96 31.99 33.41
CA PRO A 431 -50.34 31.55 33.40
C PRO A 431 -50.88 31.61 31.96
N ALA A 432 -51.52 30.51 31.53
CA ALA A 432 -52.16 30.42 30.24
C ALA A 432 -53.18 31.53 30.03
N ASP A 433 -53.03 32.22 28.90
CA ASP A 433 -53.94 33.26 28.43
C ASP A 433 -55.31 32.63 28.13
N PRO A 434 -56.42 33.19 28.65
CA PRO A 434 -57.79 32.63 28.49
C PRO A 434 -58.29 32.56 27.05
N ALA A 435 -57.59 33.18 26.11
CA ALA A 435 -58.01 33.24 24.70
C ALA A 435 -57.71 31.95 23.86
N THR A 436 -56.96 30.98 24.39
CA THR A 436 -56.57 29.79 23.62
C THR A 436 -57.46 28.55 23.94
N GLN A 437 -58.47 28.66 24.74
CA GLN A 437 -59.37 27.55 25.06
C GLN A 437 -60.59 27.40 24.13
N GLU A 438 -60.83 28.32 23.22
CA GLU A 438 -61.96 28.22 22.27
C GLU A 438 -61.69 27.56 20.95
N GLU A 439 -60.41 27.40 20.54
CA GLU A 439 -60.10 26.78 19.25
C GLU A 439 -59.93 25.23 19.25
N LEU A 440 -60.05 24.59 20.41
CA LEU A 440 -59.89 23.10 20.49
C LEU A 440 -61.24 22.35 20.59
N LYS A 441 -62.35 22.99 20.22
CA LYS A 441 -63.68 22.33 20.17
C LYS A 441 -64.32 22.18 18.81
N MET A 442 -63.55 22.46 17.72
CA MET A 442 -64.01 22.14 16.36
C MET A 442 -62.81 21.66 15.52
N VAL A 443 -62.47 20.37 15.60
CA VAL A 443 -62.12 19.46 14.53
C VAL A 443 -62.26 18.03 15.09
#